data_f99238083a4ab9be93808692af8a77c4
#
_entry.id   f99238083a4ab9be93808692af8a77c4
#
_cell.length_a   1.000
_cell.length_b   1.000
_cell.length_c   1.000
_cell.angle_alpha   90.00
_cell.angle_beta   90.00
_cell.angle_gamma   90.00
#
_symmetry.space_group_name_H-M   'P 1'
#
loop_
_entity.id
_entity.type
_entity.pdbx_description
1 polymer ?
#
loop_
_entity_poly.entity_id
_entity_poly.type
_entity_poly.pdbx_seq_one_letter_code
_entity_poly.pdbx_strand_id
1 'polypeptide(L)'
;MKFFRLLTPLLLAIVAVFCFAPAAWAFCGFYVAKADTKLYNKASQVVIARDGDRTVLTMANDFQGEVKDFAMVVPVPTVVQKEQVRVTEPKIIERLDAFSAPRLVEYFDPDPCAPVYLQELSAAPAPAASNESARKRSSDASLGVTVEARFNVGEYDIVILSAKESGGLETWLQRNGYKIPRGAKQLLKPYIRSSMKFFVAKVNLNKFEKSGYQFLRPLQISYQSPKFMLPIRLGMINATTEQDLIVYILSPQGQAEITNYRTVKIPSDTNVPLFVKDEFGDFYKSMFQTAYTKEDKKVGFLEYAWNMGSCDPCSAEPLTPDELKQAGVFWLDNNSPSDVPVSPRFRRPFPNSNVFISRLHVRYTRDKFPEDLIFQQTANSEFFQGRYVLQHPFQGELKCQAGREYKRSLPKRFEQEAQTLAKLTNWKIQDIRNKMKLSVGNLTYSWWENLFSWLGLY
;
A
#
# COMPACT_ATOMS: atom_id res chain seq x y z
N MET A 1 45.03 28.97 15.85
CA MET A 1 44.05 29.13 14.77
C MET A 1 44.09 28.06 13.65
N LYS A 2 45.01 27.08 13.67
CA LYS A 2 45.06 26.01 12.63
C LYS A 2 44.21 24.75 12.98
N PHE A 3 43.90 24.55 14.26
CA PHE A 3 43.11 23.39 14.74
C PHE A 3 41.59 23.52 14.42
N PHE A 4 41.05 24.73 14.33
CA PHE A 4 39.63 24.95 14.02
C PHE A 4 39.26 24.70 12.54
N ARG A 5 40.22 24.74 11.61
CA ARG A 5 39.98 24.51 10.18
C ARG A 5 39.88 23.04 9.75
N LEU A 6 40.31 22.11 10.63
CA LEU A 6 40.24 20.67 10.38
C LEU A 6 38.99 20.01 11.02
N LEU A 7 38.39 20.65 12.03
CA LEU A 7 37.18 20.13 12.68
C LEU A 7 35.90 20.37 11.88
N THR A 8 35.83 21.45 11.12
CA THR A 8 34.64 21.78 10.31
C THR A 8 34.36 20.79 9.18
N PRO A 9 35.32 20.32 8.36
CA PRO A 9 35.04 19.31 7.34
C PRO A 9 34.74 17.94 7.95
N LEU A 10 35.30 17.60 9.11
CA LEU A 10 35.02 16.35 9.80
C LEU A 10 33.58 16.34 10.37
N LEU A 11 33.12 17.46 10.94
CA LEU A 11 31.74 17.61 11.42
C LEU A 11 30.72 17.58 10.27
N LEU A 12 31.04 18.21 9.13
CA LEU A 12 30.22 18.17 7.93
C LEU A 12 30.15 16.77 7.31
N ALA A 13 31.26 16.02 7.32
CA ALA A 13 31.28 14.63 6.86
C ALA A 13 30.46 13.70 7.79
N ILE A 14 30.50 13.91 9.11
CA ILE A 14 29.69 13.15 10.08
C ILE A 14 28.20 13.47 9.93
N VAL A 15 27.83 14.74 9.73
CA VAL A 15 26.43 15.14 9.48
C VAL A 15 25.93 14.59 8.15
N ALA A 16 26.75 14.57 7.10
CA ALA A 16 26.37 13.97 5.80
C ALA A 16 26.14 12.45 5.89
N VAL A 17 26.88 11.74 6.75
CA VAL A 17 26.69 10.29 6.95
C VAL A 17 25.38 9.98 7.69
N PHE A 18 24.90 10.87 8.56
CA PHE A 18 23.61 10.69 9.26
C PHE A 18 22.39 11.05 8.40
N CYS A 19 22.53 11.83 7.32
CA CYS A 19 21.42 12.19 6.44
C CYS A 19 21.07 11.10 5.40
N PHE A 20 21.88 10.05 5.25
CA PHE A 20 21.65 8.96 4.31
C PHE A 20 21.48 7.62 5.03
N ALA A 21 20.62 7.53 6.04
CA ALA A 21 20.16 6.25 6.52
C ALA A 21 19.20 5.63 5.50
N PRO A 22 19.55 4.57 4.76
CA PRO A 22 18.62 3.93 3.84
C PRO A 22 17.50 3.30 4.64
N ALA A 23 16.27 3.69 4.36
CA ALA A 23 15.09 3.05 4.92
C ALA A 23 14.97 1.63 4.37
N ALA A 24 14.58 0.66 5.19
CA ALA A 24 14.43 -0.74 4.81
C ALA A 24 12.99 -1.05 4.34
N TRP A 25 12.82 -1.99 3.39
CA TRP A 25 11.57 -2.23 2.66
C TRP A 25 11.24 -3.73 2.57
N ALA A 26 10.01 -4.10 2.34
CA ALA A 26 9.48 -5.46 2.45
C ALA A 26 9.13 -6.13 1.12
N PHE A 27 9.21 -7.45 1.11
CA PHE A 27 8.89 -8.31 -0.04
C PHE A 27 8.26 -9.64 0.41
N CYS A 28 7.32 -10.18 -0.38
CA CYS A 28 6.60 -11.43 -0.07
C CYS A 28 7.41 -12.72 -0.27
N GLY A 29 8.67 -12.60 -0.66
CA GLY A 29 9.61 -13.70 -0.80
C GLY A 29 10.97 -13.35 -0.19
N PHE A 30 12.04 -14.01 -0.63
CA PHE A 30 13.40 -13.59 -0.30
C PHE A 30 14.30 -13.66 -1.53
N TYR A 31 15.34 -12.82 -1.52
CA TYR A 31 16.33 -12.79 -2.56
C TYR A 31 17.52 -13.67 -2.19
N VAL A 32 18.02 -14.43 -3.17
CA VAL A 32 19.28 -15.17 -3.09
C VAL A 32 20.21 -14.68 -4.18
N ALA A 33 21.43 -14.31 -3.82
CA ALA A 33 22.42 -13.78 -4.76
C ALA A 33 23.57 -14.75 -4.95
N LYS A 34 24.23 -14.71 -6.11
CA LYS A 34 25.48 -15.42 -6.38
C LYS A 34 26.70 -14.72 -5.80
N ALA A 35 26.63 -13.41 -5.60
CA ALA A 35 27.68 -12.57 -5.02
C ALA A 35 27.30 -12.05 -3.64
N ASP A 36 28.29 -11.50 -2.89
CA ASP A 36 28.06 -10.89 -1.56
C ASP A 36 27.38 -9.52 -1.65
N THR A 37 26.31 -9.41 -2.41
CA THR A 37 25.51 -8.22 -2.55
C THR A 37 24.41 -8.23 -1.48
N LYS A 38 24.34 -7.17 -0.67
CA LYS A 38 23.23 -6.93 0.25
C LYS A 38 22.06 -6.43 -0.59
N LEU A 39 21.05 -7.27 -0.74
CA LEU A 39 19.82 -6.94 -1.48
C LEU A 39 18.76 -6.47 -0.46
N TYR A 40 18.20 -5.30 -0.70
CA TYR A 40 17.14 -4.73 0.15
C TYR A 40 15.91 -4.47 -0.70
N ASN A 41 14.76 -4.57 -0.06
CA ASN A 41 13.50 -4.11 -0.62
C ASN A 41 12.90 -3.09 0.35
N LYS A 42 12.34 -1.97 -0.14
CA LYS A 42 11.95 -0.82 0.71
C LYS A 42 10.45 -0.77 1.07
N ALA A 43 9.55 -0.95 0.13
CA ALA A 43 8.14 -1.27 0.35
C ALA A 43 7.69 -2.20 -0.77
N SER A 44 7.13 -3.33 -0.39
CA SER A 44 6.51 -4.19 -1.39
C SER A 44 5.10 -3.71 -1.67
N GLN A 45 4.77 -3.71 -2.96
CA GLN A 45 3.41 -3.53 -3.42
C GLN A 45 2.94 -4.83 -4.07
N VAL A 46 1.81 -5.33 -3.59
CA VAL A 46 1.25 -6.58 -4.07
C VAL A 46 -0.20 -6.36 -4.44
N VAL A 47 -0.59 -6.85 -5.63
CA VAL A 47 -1.98 -6.87 -6.06
C VAL A 47 -2.48 -8.31 -6.03
N ILE A 48 -3.60 -8.53 -5.39
CA ILE A 48 -4.27 -9.83 -5.33
C ILE A 48 -5.67 -9.68 -5.91
N ALA A 49 -5.89 -10.18 -7.11
CA ALA A 49 -7.23 -10.32 -7.65
C ALA A 49 -7.74 -11.73 -7.33
N ARG A 50 -8.87 -11.81 -6.61
CA ARG A 50 -9.40 -13.09 -6.16
C ARG A 50 -10.92 -13.19 -6.32
N ASP A 51 -11.35 -14.31 -6.88
CA ASP A 51 -12.74 -14.77 -6.89
C ASP A 51 -12.78 -16.29 -6.64
N GLY A 52 -13.55 -16.70 -5.64
CA GLY A 52 -13.57 -18.08 -5.16
C GLY A 52 -12.16 -18.57 -4.80
N ASP A 53 -11.76 -19.70 -5.37
CA ASP A 53 -10.43 -20.30 -5.16
C ASP A 53 -9.36 -19.81 -6.15
N ARG A 54 -9.75 -19.06 -7.18
CA ARG A 54 -8.80 -18.51 -8.17
C ARG A 54 -8.19 -17.22 -7.68
N THR A 55 -6.87 -17.15 -7.75
CA THR A 55 -6.07 -15.98 -7.36
C THR A 55 -5.13 -15.59 -8.49
N VAL A 56 -5.04 -14.31 -8.76
CA VAL A 56 -3.98 -13.71 -9.56
C VAL A 56 -3.18 -12.80 -8.65
N LEU A 57 -1.93 -13.16 -8.41
CA LEU A 57 -0.99 -12.47 -7.53
C LEU A 57 0.01 -11.68 -8.40
N THR A 58 0.05 -10.37 -8.27
CA THR A 58 1.04 -9.50 -8.91
C THR A 58 1.96 -8.93 -7.85
N MET A 59 3.27 -9.10 -8.05
CA MET A 59 4.30 -8.63 -7.14
C MET A 59 5.14 -7.57 -7.83
N ALA A 60 5.10 -6.34 -7.33
CA ALA A 60 6.04 -5.30 -7.73
C ALA A 60 7.33 -5.46 -6.92
N ASN A 61 8.41 -5.65 -7.62
CA ASN A 61 9.72 -5.80 -7.03
C ASN A 61 10.40 -4.42 -7.01
N ASP A 62 10.39 -3.75 -5.89
CA ASP A 62 11.19 -2.53 -5.68
C ASP A 62 12.61 -2.95 -5.26
N PHE A 63 13.38 -3.35 -6.26
CA PHE A 63 14.77 -3.76 -6.08
C PHE A 63 15.67 -2.52 -6.06
N GLN A 64 16.42 -2.35 -4.97
CA GLN A 64 17.49 -1.35 -4.88
C GLN A 64 18.86 -2.03 -4.86
N GLY A 65 19.70 -1.74 -5.86
CA GLY A 65 21.04 -2.25 -6.03
C GLY A 65 21.34 -2.54 -7.50
N GLU A 66 22.56 -2.99 -7.79
CA GLU A 66 22.86 -3.47 -9.13
C GLU A 66 22.10 -4.77 -9.41
N VAL A 67 21.40 -4.81 -10.53
CA VAL A 67 20.72 -6.02 -11.02
C VAL A 67 21.79 -7.05 -11.39
N LYS A 68 22.26 -7.80 -10.40
CA LYS A 68 23.21 -8.89 -10.56
C LYS A 68 22.49 -10.23 -10.48
N ASP A 69 23.19 -11.29 -10.78
CA ASP A 69 22.71 -12.69 -10.71
C ASP A 69 22.02 -13.01 -9.36
N PHE A 70 20.73 -12.67 -9.22
CA PHE A 70 19.92 -13.03 -8.07
C PHE A 70 18.63 -13.76 -8.49
N ALA A 71 18.03 -14.47 -7.58
CA ALA A 71 16.72 -15.04 -7.77
C ALA A 71 15.79 -14.65 -6.63
N MET A 72 14.54 -14.47 -6.98
CA MET A 72 13.43 -14.29 -6.09
C MET A 72 12.81 -15.66 -5.79
N VAL A 73 12.59 -15.99 -4.53
CA VAL A 73 11.97 -17.24 -4.10
C VAL A 73 10.65 -16.94 -3.41
N VAL A 74 9.54 -17.41 -3.97
CA VAL A 74 8.17 -17.19 -3.48
C VAL A 74 7.48 -18.52 -3.26
N PRO A 75 6.94 -18.80 -2.06
CA PRO A 75 6.09 -19.96 -1.86
C PRO A 75 4.76 -19.80 -2.61
N VAL A 76 4.36 -20.81 -3.34
CA VAL A 76 3.09 -20.86 -4.07
C VAL A 76 2.34 -22.15 -3.72
N PRO A 77 0.99 -22.14 -3.69
CA PRO A 77 0.23 -23.29 -3.19
C PRO A 77 0.23 -24.49 -4.13
N THR A 78 0.47 -24.27 -5.42
CA THR A 78 0.40 -25.31 -6.46
C THR A 78 1.61 -25.23 -7.39
N VAL A 79 1.78 -26.25 -8.21
CA VAL A 79 2.71 -26.20 -9.36
C VAL A 79 2.16 -25.20 -10.37
N VAL A 80 2.97 -24.19 -10.71
CA VAL A 80 2.61 -23.12 -11.64
C VAL A 80 3.22 -23.44 -13.01
N GLN A 81 2.40 -23.40 -14.07
CA GLN A 81 2.80 -23.62 -15.45
C GLN A 81 3.11 -22.27 -16.14
N LYS A 82 3.76 -22.33 -17.30
CA LYS A 82 4.19 -21.15 -18.05
C LYS A 82 3.04 -20.20 -18.37
N GLU A 83 1.88 -20.73 -18.75
CA GLU A 83 0.69 -19.98 -19.15
C GLU A 83 0.04 -19.22 -17.98
N GLN A 84 0.39 -19.60 -16.76
CA GLN A 84 -0.08 -18.99 -15.51
C GLN A 84 0.83 -17.84 -15.04
N VAL A 85 1.94 -17.58 -15.73
CA VAL A 85 2.92 -16.55 -15.35
C VAL A 85 3.08 -15.54 -16.48
N ARG A 86 3.04 -14.27 -16.13
CA ARG A 86 3.36 -13.17 -17.06
C ARG A 86 4.08 -12.03 -16.34
N VAL A 87 4.77 -11.19 -17.08
CA VAL A 87 5.21 -9.87 -16.61
C VAL A 87 4.13 -8.85 -16.94
N THR A 88 3.98 -7.85 -16.09
CA THR A 88 3.04 -6.75 -16.31
C THR A 88 3.75 -5.40 -16.22
N GLU A 89 3.06 -4.34 -16.60
CA GLU A 89 3.63 -3.00 -16.59
C GLU A 89 3.55 -2.39 -15.18
N PRO A 90 4.61 -1.73 -14.70
CA PRO A 90 4.62 -1.04 -13.41
C PRO A 90 3.50 -0.03 -13.26
N LYS A 91 3.12 0.63 -14.35
CA LYS A 91 2.06 1.65 -14.41
C LYS A 91 0.73 1.19 -13.80
N ILE A 92 0.41 -0.11 -13.85
CA ILE A 92 -0.85 -0.60 -13.29
C ILE A 92 -0.87 -0.47 -11.76
N ILE A 93 0.26 -0.66 -11.10
CA ILE A 93 0.39 -0.50 -9.65
C ILE A 93 0.36 0.97 -9.26
N GLU A 94 1.01 1.83 -10.05
CA GLU A 94 0.95 3.29 -9.88
C GLU A 94 -0.50 3.81 -10.00
N ARG A 95 -1.29 3.25 -10.92
CA ARG A 95 -2.72 3.58 -11.08
C ARG A 95 -3.53 3.16 -9.86
N LEU A 96 -3.31 1.95 -9.33
CA LEU A 96 -3.98 1.47 -8.10
C LEU A 96 -3.58 2.34 -6.90
N ASP A 97 -2.32 2.72 -6.80
CA ASP A 97 -1.83 3.61 -5.75
C ASP A 97 -2.48 4.99 -5.84
N ALA A 98 -2.44 5.63 -6.99
CA ALA A 98 -3.06 6.94 -7.21
C ALA A 98 -4.58 6.94 -6.92
N PHE A 99 -5.27 5.83 -7.21
CA PHE A 99 -6.69 5.66 -6.93
C PHE A 99 -7.00 5.47 -5.44
N SER A 100 -6.16 4.76 -4.69
CA SER A 100 -6.48 4.28 -3.34
C SER A 100 -5.59 4.80 -2.21
N ALA A 101 -4.55 5.59 -2.50
CA ALA A 101 -3.66 6.11 -1.46
C ALA A 101 -4.38 7.09 -0.53
N PRO A 102 -4.02 7.13 0.76
CA PRO A 102 -4.45 8.18 1.68
C PRO A 102 -4.11 9.57 1.14
N ARG A 103 -5.00 10.55 1.38
CA ARG A 103 -4.89 11.86 0.75
C ARG A 103 -5.38 13.01 1.60
N LEU A 104 -5.00 14.21 1.21
CA LEU A 104 -5.60 15.44 1.66
C LEU A 104 -6.81 15.80 0.79
N VAL A 105 -7.86 16.33 1.43
CA VAL A 105 -9.01 16.95 0.76
C VAL A 105 -9.15 18.37 1.27
N GLU A 106 -9.44 19.30 0.36
CA GLU A 106 -9.54 20.73 0.68
C GLU A 106 -10.99 21.17 0.58
N TYR A 107 -11.48 21.77 1.67
CA TYR A 107 -12.78 22.42 1.70
C TYR A 107 -12.62 23.88 2.05
N PHE A 108 -13.55 24.69 1.58
CA PHE A 108 -13.59 26.12 1.84
C PHE A 108 -14.87 26.45 2.60
N ASP A 109 -14.75 27.21 3.68
CA ASP A 109 -15.92 27.66 4.40
C ASP A 109 -16.79 28.55 3.50
N PRO A 110 -18.11 28.31 3.46
CA PRO A 110 -19.01 29.17 2.71
C PRO A 110 -19.07 30.55 3.34
N ASP A 111 -19.54 31.54 2.59
CA ASP A 111 -19.82 32.88 3.13
C ASP A 111 -20.86 32.79 4.26
N PRO A 112 -20.47 33.09 5.52
CA PRO A 112 -21.40 33.01 6.64
C PRO A 112 -22.47 34.11 6.60
N CYS A 113 -22.34 35.09 5.71
CA CYS A 113 -23.34 36.12 5.49
C CYS A 113 -24.28 35.83 4.32
N ALA A 114 -24.06 34.76 3.57
CA ALA A 114 -24.95 34.35 2.48
C ALA A 114 -26.26 33.72 3.02
N PRO A 115 -27.40 33.92 2.36
CA PRO A 115 -28.65 33.25 2.72
C PRO A 115 -28.53 31.73 2.57
N VAL A 116 -28.98 30.98 3.60
CA VAL A 116 -28.91 29.50 3.58
C VAL A 116 -30.05 28.95 2.74
N TYR A 117 -29.76 28.35 1.61
CA TYR A 117 -30.67 27.52 0.85
C TYR A 117 -30.46 26.05 1.22
N LEU A 118 -31.48 25.43 1.86
CA LEU A 118 -31.46 23.99 2.17
C LEU A 118 -31.67 23.17 0.89
N GLN A 119 -30.71 22.34 0.57
CA GLN A 119 -30.78 21.36 -0.52
C GLN A 119 -30.84 19.94 0.07
N GLU A 120 -31.99 19.28 -0.10
CA GLU A 120 -32.18 17.90 0.35
C GLU A 120 -31.52 16.91 -0.62
N LEU A 121 -30.74 15.99 -0.08
CA LEU A 121 -30.13 14.86 -0.80
C LEU A 121 -30.84 13.57 -0.42
N SER A 122 -31.40 12.89 -1.41
CA SER A 122 -32.05 11.57 -1.27
C SER A 122 -31.11 10.44 -1.68
N ALA A 123 -31.10 9.35 -0.89
CA ALA A 123 -30.34 8.13 -1.12
C ALA A 123 -31.24 7.00 -1.64
N ALA A 124 -30.68 6.06 -2.41
CA ALA A 124 -31.37 4.83 -2.83
C ALA A 124 -30.42 3.60 -2.84
N PRO A 125 -30.95 2.37 -2.62
CA PRO A 125 -30.21 1.20 -2.15
C PRO A 125 -29.84 0.17 -3.23
N ALA A 126 -28.95 -0.80 -2.84
CA ALA A 126 -28.43 -1.90 -3.64
C ALA A 126 -29.24 -3.20 -3.51
N PRO A 127 -29.02 -4.18 -4.40
CA PRO A 127 -29.20 -5.58 -4.03
C PRO A 127 -28.04 -6.53 -4.43
N ALA A 128 -28.12 -7.77 -3.90
CA ALA A 128 -27.09 -8.78 -3.73
C ALA A 128 -27.21 -10.05 -4.61
N ALA A 129 -26.10 -10.78 -4.75
CA ALA A 129 -25.70 -12.17 -4.46
C ALA A 129 -25.80 -13.30 -5.50
N SER A 130 -24.76 -14.11 -5.54
CA SER A 130 -24.49 -15.56 -5.32
C SER A 130 -24.16 -16.50 -6.51
N ASN A 131 -23.13 -17.28 -6.40
CA ASN A 131 -22.74 -18.66 -6.11
C ASN A 131 -22.10 -19.55 -7.19
N GLU A 132 -20.97 -20.16 -6.82
CA GLU A 132 -20.44 -21.55 -6.75
C GLU A 132 -20.18 -22.35 -8.06
N SER A 133 -19.25 -23.28 -8.19
CA SER A 133 -18.26 -24.09 -7.44
C SER A 133 -17.40 -25.03 -8.31
N ALA A 134 -16.21 -25.40 -7.89
CA ALA A 134 -15.48 -26.64 -7.59
C ALA A 134 -14.88 -27.63 -8.63
N ARG A 135 -13.59 -28.02 -8.35
CA ARG A 135 -12.84 -29.32 -8.30
C ARG A 135 -12.30 -29.99 -9.58
N LYS A 136 -11.07 -30.57 -9.59
CA LYS A 136 -10.37 -31.67 -8.89
C LYS A 136 -8.93 -31.96 -9.36
N ARG A 137 -8.18 -32.74 -8.56
CA ARG A 137 -6.76 -33.08 -8.38
C ARG A 137 -6.17 -34.17 -9.31
N SER A 138 -4.80 -34.26 -9.34
CA SER A 138 -4.03 -35.43 -8.86
C SER A 138 -2.50 -35.32 -8.92
N SER A 139 -1.78 -36.23 -8.24
CA SER A 139 -0.43 -36.29 -7.65
C SER A 139 0.60 -37.06 -8.47
N ASP A 140 1.93 -36.95 -8.23
CA ASP A 140 2.86 -37.74 -7.39
C ASP A 140 4.34 -37.51 -7.74
N ALA A 141 5.20 -37.80 -7.02
CA ALA A 141 6.16 -37.80 -5.93
C ALA A 141 7.53 -38.41 -6.32
N SER A 142 8.60 -37.94 -5.76
CA SER A 142 9.64 -38.54 -4.93
C SER A 142 11.04 -37.94 -5.10
N LEU A 143 11.68 -37.76 -3.92
CA LEU A 143 13.07 -37.38 -3.63
C LEU A 143 13.37 -35.88 -3.49
N GLY A 144 13.51 -35.48 -2.21
CA GLY A 144 14.20 -34.26 -1.74
C GLY A 144 13.74 -32.95 -2.36
N VAL A 145 14.13 -32.64 -3.56
CA VAL A 145 13.65 -31.52 -4.38
C VAL A 145 13.38 -32.02 -5.78
N THR A 146 12.16 -31.76 -6.24
CA THR A 146 11.76 -32.05 -7.63
C THR A 146 11.66 -30.73 -8.37
N VAL A 147 12.27 -30.65 -9.56
CA VAL A 147 12.02 -29.55 -10.50
C VAL A 147 10.73 -29.90 -11.24
N GLU A 148 9.66 -29.19 -10.92
CA GLU A 148 8.32 -29.45 -11.47
C GLU A 148 8.16 -28.80 -12.86
N ALA A 149 8.76 -27.61 -13.06
CA ALA A 149 8.72 -26.90 -14.33
C ALA A 149 9.91 -25.96 -14.48
N ARG A 150 10.31 -25.71 -15.75
CA ARG A 150 11.28 -24.66 -16.14
C ARG A 150 10.79 -23.96 -17.38
N PHE A 151 10.77 -22.62 -17.33
CA PHE A 151 10.35 -21.79 -18.46
C PHE A 151 10.84 -20.35 -18.29
N ASN A 152 10.72 -19.56 -19.35
CA ASN A 152 11.13 -18.16 -19.36
C ASN A 152 9.91 -17.27 -19.59
N VAL A 153 9.85 -16.15 -18.86
CA VAL A 153 8.82 -15.13 -19.03
C VAL A 153 9.48 -13.76 -18.90
N GLY A 154 9.43 -12.96 -19.96
CA GLY A 154 10.12 -11.67 -20.00
C GLY A 154 11.61 -11.82 -19.71
N GLU A 155 12.08 -11.01 -18.77
CA GLU A 155 13.48 -11.01 -18.26
C GLU A 155 13.75 -12.08 -17.19
N TYR A 156 12.81 -12.97 -16.91
CA TYR A 156 12.95 -13.98 -15.86
C TYR A 156 13.10 -15.39 -16.41
N ASP A 157 14.05 -16.12 -15.87
CA ASP A 157 14.19 -17.56 -16.00
C ASP A 157 13.56 -18.20 -14.74
N ILE A 158 12.49 -18.97 -14.91
CA ILE A 158 11.64 -19.46 -13.84
C ILE A 158 11.82 -20.95 -13.65
N VAL A 159 11.88 -21.36 -12.38
CA VAL A 159 11.93 -22.76 -11.97
C VAL A 159 10.89 -22.97 -10.85
N ILE A 160 10.07 -23.98 -10.99
CA ILE A 160 9.13 -24.41 -9.94
C ILE A 160 9.71 -25.62 -9.25
N LEU A 161 9.84 -25.54 -7.94
CA LEU A 161 10.43 -26.57 -7.11
C LEU A 161 9.41 -27.11 -6.10
N SER A 162 9.39 -28.42 -5.93
CA SER A 162 8.84 -29.11 -4.77
C SER A 162 9.95 -29.54 -3.84
N ALA A 163 9.77 -29.42 -2.54
CA ALA A 163 10.72 -29.87 -1.55
C ALA A 163 10.02 -30.72 -0.49
N LYS A 164 10.55 -31.91 -0.19
CA LYS A 164 10.08 -32.76 0.91
C LYS A 164 10.69 -32.36 2.25
N GLU A 165 11.89 -31.78 2.22
CA GLU A 165 12.62 -31.33 3.38
C GLU A 165 13.23 -29.93 3.18
N SER A 166 13.34 -29.16 4.26
CA SER A 166 13.89 -27.80 4.21
C SER A 166 15.38 -27.77 3.80
N GLY A 167 16.12 -28.83 4.07
CA GLY A 167 17.49 -28.97 3.61
C GLY A 167 17.61 -29.19 2.10
N GLY A 168 16.58 -29.73 1.46
CA GLY A 168 16.58 -29.99 0.02
C GLY A 168 16.57 -28.70 -0.80
N LEU A 169 15.68 -27.75 -0.51
CA LEU A 169 15.64 -26.46 -1.20
C LEU A 169 16.93 -25.67 -0.97
N GLU A 170 17.42 -25.64 0.27
CA GLU A 170 18.67 -25.00 0.63
C GLU A 170 19.83 -25.60 -0.19
N THR A 171 19.94 -26.92 -0.22
CA THR A 171 20.96 -27.64 -0.98
C THR A 171 20.85 -27.36 -2.49
N TRP A 172 19.62 -27.33 -3.02
CA TRP A 172 19.40 -27.04 -4.43
C TRP A 172 19.84 -25.60 -4.78
N LEU A 173 19.46 -24.61 -3.99
CA LEU A 173 19.87 -23.21 -4.19
C LEU A 173 21.38 -23.06 -4.10
N GLN A 174 22.04 -23.70 -3.13
CA GLN A 174 23.50 -23.68 -2.98
C GLN A 174 24.22 -24.32 -4.17
N ARG A 175 23.75 -25.50 -4.64
CA ARG A 175 24.30 -26.16 -5.83
C ARG A 175 24.14 -25.34 -7.11
N ASN A 176 23.10 -24.50 -7.19
CA ASN A 176 22.89 -23.56 -8.29
C ASN A 176 23.61 -22.21 -8.06
N GLY A 177 24.49 -22.14 -7.06
CA GLY A 177 25.38 -21.00 -6.81
C GLY A 177 24.74 -19.86 -6.02
N TYR A 178 23.57 -20.05 -5.40
CA TYR A 178 22.92 -19.03 -4.58
C TYR A 178 23.36 -19.15 -3.12
N LYS A 179 23.70 -18.01 -2.51
CA LYS A 179 23.97 -17.91 -1.07
C LYS A 179 22.65 -17.72 -0.33
N ILE A 180 22.34 -18.64 0.55
CA ILE A 180 21.10 -18.59 1.35
C ILE A 180 21.39 -17.83 2.65
N PRO A 181 20.59 -16.82 3.02
CA PRO A 181 20.73 -16.10 4.28
C PRO A 181 20.62 -17.04 5.49
N ARG A 182 21.34 -16.73 6.56
CA ARG A 182 21.26 -17.50 7.82
C ARG A 182 19.83 -17.46 8.37
N GLY A 183 19.31 -18.62 8.79
CA GLY A 183 17.95 -18.74 9.34
C GLY A 183 16.85 -19.03 8.32
N ALA A 184 17.12 -19.02 7.01
CA ALA A 184 16.16 -19.34 5.95
C ALA A 184 15.54 -20.73 6.14
N LYS A 185 16.34 -21.73 6.54
CA LYS A 185 15.89 -23.11 6.78
C LYS A 185 14.69 -23.19 7.75
N GLN A 186 14.70 -22.39 8.82
CA GLN A 186 13.60 -22.38 9.78
C GLN A 186 12.33 -21.76 9.23
N LEU A 187 12.46 -20.70 8.42
CA LEU A 187 11.34 -19.99 7.80
C LEU A 187 10.74 -20.75 6.60
N LEU A 188 11.52 -21.64 5.96
CA LEU A 188 11.05 -22.52 4.88
C LEU A 188 10.23 -23.70 5.40
N LYS A 189 10.49 -24.19 6.62
CA LYS A 189 9.82 -25.37 7.21
C LYS A 189 8.29 -25.32 7.15
N PRO A 190 7.59 -24.23 7.53
CA PRO A 190 6.14 -24.16 7.48
C PRO A 190 5.58 -24.40 6.09
N TYR A 191 6.20 -23.82 5.05
CA TYR A 191 5.77 -23.96 3.67
C TYR A 191 5.93 -25.41 3.16
N ILE A 192 7.04 -26.04 3.51
CA ILE A 192 7.31 -27.44 3.16
C ILE A 192 6.31 -28.38 3.85
N ARG A 193 6.04 -28.17 5.14
CA ARG A 193 5.02 -28.91 5.88
C ARG A 193 3.62 -28.76 5.28
N SER A 194 3.32 -27.59 4.71
CA SER A 194 2.07 -27.32 4.01
C SER A 194 2.07 -27.74 2.55
N SER A 195 3.10 -28.50 2.12
CA SER A 195 3.27 -29.01 0.74
C SER A 195 3.28 -27.92 -0.33
N MET A 196 3.63 -26.67 0.04
CA MET A 196 3.77 -25.59 -0.91
C MET A 196 4.94 -25.82 -1.86
N LYS A 197 4.82 -25.26 -3.04
CA LYS A 197 5.87 -25.21 -4.05
C LYS A 197 6.66 -23.93 -3.93
N PHE A 198 7.82 -23.89 -4.56
CA PHE A 198 8.67 -22.71 -4.56
C PHE A 198 8.85 -22.21 -5.99
N PHE A 199 8.28 -21.07 -6.24
CA PHE A 199 8.49 -20.31 -7.47
C PHE A 199 9.82 -19.58 -7.34
N VAL A 200 10.79 -19.95 -8.16
CA VAL A 200 12.12 -19.35 -8.21
C VAL A 200 12.26 -18.60 -9.53
N ALA A 201 12.31 -17.27 -9.47
CA ALA A 201 12.49 -16.42 -10.64
C ALA A 201 13.90 -15.82 -10.61
N LYS A 202 14.74 -16.23 -11.54
CA LYS A 202 16.08 -15.69 -11.75
C LYS A 202 16.02 -14.58 -12.79
N VAL A 203 16.65 -13.44 -12.52
CA VAL A 203 16.80 -12.39 -13.52
C VAL A 203 17.84 -12.82 -14.56
N ASN A 204 17.45 -12.74 -15.83
CA ASN A 204 18.33 -12.91 -16.96
C ASN A 204 18.85 -11.53 -17.41
N LEU A 205 20.06 -11.20 -17.02
CA LEU A 205 20.67 -9.89 -17.26
C LEU A 205 20.68 -9.50 -18.74
N ASN A 206 21.01 -10.44 -19.62
CA ASN A 206 21.04 -10.18 -21.06
C ASN A 206 19.65 -9.81 -21.62
N LYS A 207 18.60 -10.41 -21.10
CA LYS A 207 17.23 -10.08 -21.50
C LYS A 207 16.78 -8.78 -20.87
N PHE A 208 17.16 -8.51 -19.61
CA PHE A 208 16.85 -7.28 -18.91
C PHE A 208 17.48 -6.07 -19.62
N GLU A 209 18.76 -6.11 -19.93
CA GLU A 209 19.47 -5.04 -20.66
C GLU A 209 18.83 -4.78 -22.04
N LYS A 210 18.45 -5.84 -22.77
CA LYS A 210 17.77 -5.71 -24.07
C LYS A 210 16.34 -5.20 -23.98
N SER A 211 15.70 -5.29 -22.81
CA SER A 211 14.32 -4.85 -22.61
C SER A 211 14.15 -3.33 -22.62
N GLY A 212 15.22 -2.57 -22.33
CA GLY A 212 15.21 -1.12 -22.21
C GLY A 212 14.58 -0.59 -20.91
N TYR A 213 14.12 -1.47 -20.01
CA TYR A 213 13.58 -1.07 -18.71
C TYR A 213 14.70 -0.77 -17.71
N GLN A 214 14.49 0.26 -16.88
CA GLN A 214 15.42 0.59 -15.79
C GLN A 214 15.14 -0.22 -14.51
N PHE A 215 13.95 -0.80 -14.39
CA PHE A 215 13.48 -1.57 -13.25
C PHE A 215 12.93 -2.91 -13.70
N LEU A 216 12.99 -3.90 -12.81
CA LEU A 216 12.38 -5.21 -13.05
C LEU A 216 10.87 -5.08 -13.12
N ARG A 217 10.28 -5.61 -14.17
CA ARG A 217 8.81 -5.58 -14.31
C ARG A 217 8.13 -6.48 -13.30
N PRO A 218 6.94 -6.09 -12.80
CA PRO A 218 6.17 -6.91 -11.88
C PRO A 218 5.85 -8.28 -12.46
N LEU A 219 6.01 -9.31 -11.64
CA LEU A 219 5.62 -10.68 -11.96
C LEU A 219 4.18 -10.94 -11.51
N GLN A 220 3.40 -11.52 -12.40
CA GLN A 220 2.03 -11.91 -12.13
C GLN A 220 1.88 -13.43 -12.27
N ILE A 221 1.29 -14.07 -11.25
CA ILE A 221 1.11 -15.53 -11.15
C ILE A 221 -0.36 -15.83 -10.90
N SER A 222 -0.96 -16.70 -11.74
CA SER A 222 -2.33 -17.18 -11.55
C SER A 222 -2.32 -18.61 -11.00
N TYR A 223 -3.11 -18.87 -9.97
CA TYR A 223 -3.25 -20.21 -9.39
C TYR A 223 -4.63 -20.42 -8.75
N GLN A 224 -4.97 -21.69 -8.49
CA GLN A 224 -6.16 -22.06 -7.73
C GLN A 224 -5.74 -22.64 -6.38
N SER A 225 -6.35 -22.14 -5.31
CA SER A 225 -6.13 -22.62 -3.94
C SER A 225 -7.26 -22.17 -3.04
N PRO A 226 -7.77 -23.06 -2.16
CA PRO A 226 -8.74 -22.65 -1.14
C PRO A 226 -8.11 -21.70 -0.10
N LYS A 227 -6.78 -21.68 0.01
CA LYS A 227 -6.08 -20.78 0.92
C LYS A 227 -5.96 -19.39 0.31
N PHE A 228 -6.58 -18.42 0.94
CA PHE A 228 -6.38 -17.01 0.63
C PHE A 228 -5.31 -16.43 1.57
N MET A 229 -4.07 -16.47 1.12
CA MET A 229 -2.91 -16.07 1.93
C MET A 229 -1.83 -15.39 1.12
N LEU A 230 -1.01 -14.59 1.82
CA LEU A 230 0.19 -13.97 1.28
C LEU A 230 1.39 -14.36 2.15
N PRO A 231 2.42 -15.04 1.61
CA PRO A 231 3.61 -15.41 2.35
C PRO A 231 4.48 -14.17 2.61
N ILE A 232 4.60 -13.75 3.87
CA ILE A 232 5.42 -12.59 4.28
C ILE A 232 6.65 -12.98 5.09
N ARG A 233 6.69 -14.17 5.70
CA ARG A 233 7.80 -14.60 6.58
C ARG A 233 9.15 -14.57 5.88
N LEU A 234 9.18 -14.91 4.60
CA LEU A 234 10.43 -14.94 3.83
C LEU A 234 10.99 -13.55 3.57
N GLY A 235 10.14 -12.52 3.48
CA GLY A 235 10.58 -11.14 3.35
C GLY A 235 11.46 -10.66 4.51
N MET A 236 11.27 -11.25 5.70
CA MET A 236 12.07 -10.90 6.88
C MET A 236 13.47 -11.53 6.92
N ILE A 237 13.82 -12.40 5.98
CA ILE A 237 15.15 -13.04 5.96
C ILE A 237 16.25 -12.01 5.71
N ASN A 238 16.01 -11.09 4.79
CA ASN A 238 16.96 -10.07 4.37
C ASN A 238 16.75 -8.73 5.11
N ALA A 239 15.71 -8.64 5.94
CA ALA A 239 15.35 -7.41 6.64
C ALA A 239 16.11 -7.26 7.96
N THR A 240 16.58 -6.05 8.24
CA THR A 240 17.21 -5.67 9.52
C THR A 240 16.29 -4.80 10.37
N THR A 241 15.24 -4.26 9.79
CA THR A 241 14.28 -3.34 10.41
C THR A 241 12.84 -3.71 10.04
N GLU A 242 11.88 -2.93 10.53
CA GLU A 242 10.47 -3.01 10.13
C GLU A 242 10.32 -2.92 8.61
N GLN A 243 9.35 -3.65 8.06
CA GLN A 243 9.08 -3.74 6.63
C GLN A 243 7.68 -3.24 6.34
N ASP A 244 7.52 -2.39 5.32
CA ASP A 244 6.22 -1.93 4.85
C ASP A 244 5.74 -2.77 3.65
N LEU A 245 4.47 -3.12 3.66
CA LEU A 245 3.80 -3.88 2.62
C LEU A 245 2.44 -3.26 2.34
N ILE A 246 2.23 -2.86 1.10
CA ILE A 246 0.93 -2.42 0.61
C ILE A 246 0.30 -3.56 -0.18
N VAL A 247 -0.88 -3.99 0.25
CA VAL A 247 -1.65 -5.04 -0.42
C VAL A 247 -2.92 -4.44 -0.99
N TYR A 248 -3.05 -4.48 -2.32
CA TYR A 248 -4.28 -4.16 -3.03
C TYR A 248 -5.03 -5.46 -3.29
N ILE A 249 -6.19 -5.61 -2.68
CA ILE A 249 -7.04 -6.79 -2.90
C ILE A 249 -8.23 -6.35 -3.76
N LEU A 250 -8.36 -6.98 -4.92
CA LEU A 250 -9.46 -6.79 -5.85
C LEU A 250 -10.38 -8.00 -5.74
N SER A 251 -11.66 -7.78 -5.50
CA SER A 251 -12.67 -8.81 -5.26
C SER A 251 -14.01 -8.45 -5.89
N PRO A 252 -14.85 -9.42 -6.31
CA PRO A 252 -16.20 -9.13 -6.79
C PRO A 252 -17.21 -8.91 -5.67
N GLN A 253 -16.91 -9.28 -4.42
CA GLN A 253 -17.90 -9.37 -3.34
C GLN A 253 -17.92 -8.17 -2.39
N GLY A 254 -16.77 -7.59 -2.06
CA GLY A 254 -16.66 -6.51 -1.07
C GLY A 254 -15.28 -6.45 -0.44
N GLN A 255 -15.21 -5.87 0.75
CA GLN A 255 -13.97 -5.65 1.47
C GLN A 255 -13.29 -6.98 1.84
N ALA A 256 -11.98 -7.03 1.65
CA ALA A 256 -11.14 -8.10 2.17
C ALA A 256 -10.47 -7.68 3.49
N GLU A 257 -10.31 -8.63 4.40
CA GLU A 257 -9.75 -8.43 5.73
C GLU A 257 -8.68 -9.48 6.03
N ILE A 258 -7.74 -9.13 6.92
CA ILE A 258 -6.79 -10.08 7.49
C ILE A 258 -7.50 -10.81 8.63
N THR A 259 -7.37 -12.13 8.70
CA THR A 259 -8.08 -12.96 9.68
C THR A 259 -7.24 -13.41 10.86
N ASN A 260 -5.94 -13.58 10.68
CA ASN A 260 -5.02 -13.99 11.74
C ASN A 260 -4.31 -12.81 12.44
N TYR A 261 -4.51 -11.60 11.94
CA TYR A 261 -4.18 -10.32 12.59
C TYR A 261 -5.38 -9.40 12.45
N ARG A 262 -5.50 -8.42 13.37
CA ARG A 262 -6.61 -7.45 13.30
C ARG A 262 -6.44 -6.55 12.09
N THR A 263 -7.54 -6.31 11.37
CA THR A 263 -7.66 -5.23 10.40
C THR A 263 -8.27 -4.02 11.09
N VAL A 264 -7.60 -2.88 11.04
CA VAL A 264 -8.02 -1.62 11.69
C VAL A 264 -8.05 -0.52 10.65
N LYS A 265 -9.10 0.29 10.64
CA LYS A 265 -9.15 1.50 9.80
C LYS A 265 -8.06 2.48 10.25
N ILE A 266 -7.28 3.02 9.30
CA ILE A 266 -6.34 4.10 9.60
C ILE A 266 -7.10 5.32 10.13
N PRO A 267 -6.56 6.13 11.08
CA PRO A 267 -7.19 7.39 11.46
C PRO A 267 -7.51 8.24 10.23
N SER A 268 -8.76 8.69 10.12
CA SER A 268 -9.29 9.33 8.92
C SER A 268 -10.32 10.40 9.27
N ASP A 269 -10.85 11.12 8.29
CA ASP A 269 -11.91 12.13 8.39
C ASP A 269 -11.63 13.21 9.46
N THR A 270 -10.37 13.64 9.51
CA THR A 270 -9.89 14.52 10.56
C THR A 270 -9.39 15.83 9.99
N ASN A 271 -9.83 16.94 10.58
CA ASN A 271 -9.32 18.27 10.23
C ASN A 271 -7.89 18.42 10.75
N VAL A 272 -7.01 18.86 9.86
CA VAL A 272 -5.60 19.14 10.15
C VAL A 272 -5.25 20.55 9.70
N PRO A 273 -4.24 21.22 10.32
CA PRO A 273 -3.81 22.55 9.94
C PRO A 273 -3.36 22.65 8.47
N LEU A 274 -3.59 23.80 7.85
CA LEU A 274 -3.30 24.04 6.42
C LEU A 274 -1.84 23.76 6.01
N PHE A 275 -0.87 24.01 6.90
CA PHE A 275 0.54 23.78 6.60
C PHE A 275 0.88 22.30 6.34
N VAL A 276 0.01 21.37 6.78
CA VAL A 276 0.16 19.93 6.51
C VAL A 276 0.13 19.64 5.01
N LYS A 277 -0.43 20.53 4.18
CA LYS A 277 -0.40 20.40 2.72
C LYS A 277 1.03 20.22 2.19
N ASP A 278 1.94 21.06 2.64
CA ASP A 278 3.34 21.05 2.20
C ASP A 278 4.17 19.95 2.89
N GLU A 279 3.68 19.42 4.02
CA GLU A 279 4.38 18.42 4.83
C GLU A 279 3.60 17.08 4.88
N PHE A 280 2.75 16.79 3.91
CA PHE A 280 1.85 15.63 3.97
C PHE A 280 2.61 14.30 4.14
N GLY A 281 3.73 14.14 3.46
CA GLY A 281 4.55 12.93 3.58
C GLY A 281 5.07 12.68 5.00
N ASP A 282 5.51 13.73 5.69
CA ASP A 282 6.02 13.62 7.07
C ASP A 282 4.88 13.49 8.09
N PHE A 283 3.78 14.18 7.84
CA PHE A 283 2.54 14.00 8.58
C PHE A 283 2.08 12.52 8.52
N TYR A 284 1.95 11.96 7.31
CA TYR A 284 1.45 10.60 7.15
C TYR A 284 2.36 9.56 7.81
N LYS A 285 3.68 9.69 7.64
CA LYS A 285 4.67 8.81 8.32
C LYS A 285 4.54 8.86 9.84
N SER A 286 4.43 10.06 10.42
CA SER A 286 4.34 10.25 11.86
C SER A 286 3.01 9.74 12.42
N MET A 287 1.91 10.01 11.73
CA MET A 287 0.57 9.53 12.05
C MET A 287 0.51 7.99 12.00
N PHE A 288 1.01 7.40 10.91
CA PHE A 288 1.06 5.95 10.76
C PHE A 288 1.91 5.30 11.87
N GLN A 289 3.09 5.85 12.16
CA GLN A 289 3.95 5.34 13.24
C GLN A 289 3.27 5.43 14.60
N THR A 290 2.53 6.50 14.86
CA THR A 290 1.77 6.68 16.11
C THR A 290 0.63 5.68 16.21
N ALA A 291 -0.15 5.50 15.14
CA ALA A 291 -1.23 4.52 15.07
C ALA A 291 -0.69 3.09 15.22
N TYR A 292 0.38 2.75 14.50
CA TYR A 292 1.05 1.45 14.56
C TYR A 292 1.54 1.12 15.98
N THR A 293 2.11 2.10 16.68
CA THR A 293 2.56 1.92 18.07
C THR A 293 1.41 1.71 19.04
N LYS A 294 0.30 2.45 18.86
CA LYS A 294 -0.92 2.29 19.68
C LYS A 294 -1.58 0.92 19.54
N GLU A 295 -1.44 0.31 18.39
CA GLU A 295 -1.98 -1.02 18.07
C GLU A 295 -0.96 -2.16 18.34
N ASP A 296 -0.01 -1.94 19.25
CA ASP A 296 1.04 -2.92 19.64
C ASP A 296 1.87 -3.47 18.48
N LYS A 297 1.90 -2.73 17.36
CA LYS A 297 2.64 -3.10 16.14
C LYS A 297 2.18 -4.44 15.51
N LYS A 298 0.90 -4.78 15.64
CA LYS A 298 0.37 -6.12 15.35
C LYS A 298 -0.95 -6.10 14.55
N VAL A 299 -1.14 -5.09 13.70
CA VAL A 299 -2.35 -4.91 12.89
C VAL A 299 -2.01 -4.62 11.43
N GLY A 300 -2.92 -4.93 10.54
CA GLY A 300 -2.95 -4.36 9.21
C GLY A 300 -3.90 -3.18 9.18
N PHE A 301 -3.47 -2.06 8.62
CA PHE A 301 -4.32 -0.89 8.47
C PHE A 301 -5.07 -0.94 7.16
N LEU A 302 -6.39 -0.80 7.22
CA LEU A 302 -7.21 -0.50 6.06
C LEU A 302 -7.05 1.00 5.76
N GLU A 303 -6.54 1.31 4.59
CA GLU A 303 -6.35 2.68 4.09
C GLU A 303 -7.43 3.09 3.12
N TYR A 304 -8.00 2.12 2.39
CA TYR A 304 -9.04 2.36 1.39
C TYR A 304 -9.90 1.12 1.18
N ALA A 305 -11.20 1.31 1.03
CA ALA A 305 -12.17 0.28 0.67
C ALA A 305 -13.26 0.93 -0.20
N TRP A 306 -13.41 0.49 -1.46
CA TRP A 306 -14.31 1.15 -2.41
C TRP A 306 -14.76 0.23 -3.55
N ASN A 307 -15.99 0.43 -4.02
CA ASN A 307 -16.44 -0.18 -5.25
C ASN A 307 -15.95 0.66 -6.45
N MET A 308 -15.11 0.08 -7.30
CA MET A 308 -14.51 0.79 -8.45
C MET A 308 -15.51 1.16 -9.54
N GLY A 309 -16.75 0.65 -9.48
CA GLY A 309 -17.87 1.12 -10.31
C GLY A 309 -18.57 2.36 -9.75
N SER A 310 -18.21 2.82 -8.57
CA SER A 310 -18.76 4.01 -7.91
C SER A 310 -17.78 5.18 -7.97
N CYS A 311 -18.30 6.39 -8.19
CA CYS A 311 -17.48 7.59 -8.17
C CYS A 311 -16.92 7.84 -6.76
N ASP A 312 -15.62 8.08 -6.67
CA ASP A 312 -14.97 8.72 -5.52
C ASP A 312 -14.52 10.12 -5.95
N PRO A 313 -15.24 11.18 -5.57
CA PRO A 313 -14.95 12.54 -6.04
C PRO A 313 -13.61 13.09 -5.52
N CYS A 314 -13.01 12.43 -4.53
CA CYS A 314 -11.72 12.81 -3.95
C CYS A 314 -10.56 11.97 -4.51
N SER A 315 -10.83 10.98 -5.34
CA SER A 315 -9.83 10.05 -5.90
C SER A 315 -9.39 10.43 -7.32
N ALA A 316 -8.35 9.76 -7.80
CA ALA A 316 -8.06 9.70 -9.22
C ALA A 316 -9.19 8.95 -9.96
N GLU A 317 -9.23 9.09 -11.29
CA GLU A 317 -10.21 8.34 -12.08
C GLU A 317 -10.08 6.82 -11.87
N PRO A 318 -11.20 6.09 -11.81
CA PRO A 318 -11.20 4.64 -11.68
C PRO A 318 -10.41 3.97 -12.81
N LEU A 319 -9.91 2.78 -12.56
CA LEU A 319 -9.25 1.97 -13.58
C LEU A 319 -10.27 1.52 -14.63
N THR A 320 -9.84 1.56 -15.88
CA THR A 320 -10.61 1.01 -17.00
C THR A 320 -10.71 -0.52 -16.91
N PRO A 321 -11.67 -1.16 -17.60
CA PRO A 321 -11.75 -2.63 -17.64
C PRO A 321 -10.47 -3.30 -18.12
N ASP A 322 -9.75 -2.69 -19.06
CA ASP A 322 -8.48 -3.23 -19.55
C ASP A 322 -7.34 -3.07 -18.51
N GLU A 323 -7.29 -1.95 -17.80
CA GLU A 323 -6.37 -1.78 -16.67
C GLU A 323 -6.69 -2.78 -15.54
N LEU A 324 -7.96 -3.03 -15.24
CA LEU A 324 -8.37 -4.04 -14.26
C LEU A 324 -7.96 -5.46 -14.68
N LYS A 325 -8.11 -5.82 -15.97
CA LYS A 325 -7.61 -7.09 -16.51
C LYS A 325 -6.09 -7.20 -16.41
N GLN A 326 -5.37 -6.10 -16.64
CA GLN A 326 -3.91 -6.04 -16.44
C GLN A 326 -3.54 -6.20 -14.95
N ALA A 327 -4.35 -5.64 -14.03
CA ALA A 327 -4.19 -5.84 -12.58
C ALA A 327 -4.49 -7.27 -12.12
N GLY A 328 -5.01 -8.11 -13.01
CA GLY A 328 -5.30 -9.53 -12.75
C GLY A 328 -6.77 -9.87 -12.55
N VAL A 329 -7.68 -8.92 -12.67
CA VAL A 329 -9.12 -9.16 -12.60
C VAL A 329 -9.54 -10.02 -13.81
N PHE A 330 -10.08 -11.19 -13.55
CA PHE A 330 -10.39 -12.21 -14.57
C PHE A 330 -11.88 -12.51 -14.72
N TRP A 331 -12.73 -11.92 -13.86
CA TRP A 331 -14.18 -12.13 -13.87
C TRP A 331 -14.95 -11.04 -14.60
N LEU A 332 -14.26 -10.06 -15.19
CA LEU A 332 -14.90 -9.07 -16.02
C LEU A 332 -15.28 -9.71 -17.35
N ASP A 333 -16.58 -9.84 -17.60
CA ASP A 333 -17.09 -10.36 -18.87
C ASP A 333 -16.71 -9.47 -20.04
N ASN A 334 -16.25 -10.09 -21.12
CA ASN A 334 -16.01 -9.40 -22.39
C ASN A 334 -17.33 -8.98 -23.06
N ASN A 335 -18.46 -9.44 -22.54
CA ASN A 335 -19.81 -9.26 -23.07
C ASN A 335 -20.69 -8.37 -22.18
N SER A 336 -20.12 -7.42 -21.45
CA SER A 336 -20.99 -6.34 -20.95
C SER A 336 -21.59 -5.64 -22.15
N PRO A 337 -22.93 -5.67 -22.35
CA PRO A 337 -23.52 -5.03 -23.48
C PRO A 337 -23.31 -3.52 -23.39
N SER A 338 -22.32 -3.03 -24.14
CA SER A 338 -22.24 -1.61 -24.53
C SER A 338 -23.39 -1.17 -25.38
N ASP A 339 -24.33 -2.08 -25.70
CA ASP A 339 -25.43 -1.91 -26.65
C ASP A 339 -26.80 -1.61 -26.05
N VAL A 340 -26.87 -1.28 -24.76
CA VAL A 340 -28.05 -0.55 -24.30
C VAL A 340 -27.91 0.87 -24.85
N PRO A 341 -28.82 1.34 -25.75
CA PRO A 341 -28.79 2.70 -26.29
C PRO A 341 -29.01 3.68 -25.14
N VAL A 342 -27.92 4.09 -24.52
CA VAL A 342 -27.94 5.12 -23.47
C VAL A 342 -28.13 6.44 -24.21
N SER A 343 -29.24 7.12 -23.94
CA SER A 343 -29.47 8.48 -24.43
C SER A 343 -28.19 9.31 -24.20
N PRO A 344 -27.75 10.12 -25.19
CA PRO A 344 -26.50 10.90 -25.07
C PRO A 344 -26.40 11.82 -23.84
N ARG A 345 -27.53 12.05 -23.17
CA ARG A 345 -27.65 12.87 -21.95
C ARG A 345 -27.27 12.13 -20.65
N PHE A 346 -27.17 10.79 -20.65
CA PHE A 346 -26.82 9.95 -19.50
C PHE A 346 -25.73 8.95 -19.88
N ARG A 347 -24.57 9.41 -20.33
CA ARG A 347 -23.39 8.58 -20.30
C ARG A 347 -23.10 8.31 -18.82
N ARG A 348 -23.27 7.07 -18.37
CA ARG A 348 -22.70 6.64 -17.08
C ARG A 348 -21.18 6.79 -17.25
N PRO A 349 -20.52 7.69 -16.51
CA PRO A 349 -19.09 7.96 -16.70
C PRO A 349 -18.21 6.77 -16.27
N PHE A 350 -18.79 5.74 -15.63
CA PHE A 350 -18.04 4.62 -15.08
C PHE A 350 -18.56 3.31 -15.65
N PRO A 351 -17.65 2.43 -16.12
CA PRO A 351 -18.03 1.07 -16.49
C PRO A 351 -18.60 0.37 -15.26
N ASN A 352 -19.64 -0.44 -15.45
CA ASN A 352 -20.22 -1.24 -14.36
C ASN A 352 -19.25 -2.38 -14.01
N SER A 353 -18.13 -2.03 -13.36
CA SER A 353 -17.13 -3.01 -12.93
C SER A 353 -17.54 -3.54 -11.56
N ASN A 354 -17.88 -4.83 -11.50
CA ASN A 354 -18.09 -5.54 -10.24
C ASN A 354 -16.72 -5.85 -9.60
N VAL A 355 -16.00 -4.77 -9.20
CA VAL A 355 -14.69 -4.88 -8.56
C VAL A 355 -14.67 -3.98 -7.33
N PHE A 356 -14.48 -4.58 -6.20
CA PHE A 356 -14.23 -3.90 -4.93
C PHE A 356 -12.74 -3.93 -4.63
N ILE A 357 -12.15 -2.78 -4.32
CA ILE A 357 -10.75 -2.66 -3.90
C ILE A 357 -10.67 -2.51 -2.38
N SER A 358 -9.76 -3.27 -1.75
CA SER A 358 -9.31 -3.05 -0.38
C SER A 358 -7.82 -2.80 -0.39
N ARG A 359 -7.37 -1.64 0.11
CA ARG A 359 -5.96 -1.32 0.30
C ARG A 359 -5.60 -1.53 1.76
N LEU A 360 -4.68 -2.45 2.01
CA LEU A 360 -4.14 -2.75 3.33
C LEU A 360 -2.68 -2.34 3.41
N HIS A 361 -2.31 -1.62 4.45
CA HIS A 361 -0.93 -1.28 4.78
C HIS A 361 -0.49 -2.07 6.01
N VAL A 362 0.48 -2.94 5.85
CA VAL A 362 1.04 -3.77 6.92
C VAL A 362 2.50 -3.40 7.14
N ARG A 363 2.83 -2.90 8.32
CA ARG A 363 4.21 -2.78 8.78
C ARG A 363 4.51 -3.95 9.70
N TYR A 364 5.50 -4.76 9.36
CA TYR A 364 5.72 -6.01 10.06
C TYR A 364 7.19 -6.25 10.43
N THR A 365 7.36 -6.95 11.54
CA THR A 365 8.62 -7.50 12.02
C THR A 365 8.43 -8.98 12.32
N ARG A 366 9.53 -9.72 12.41
CA ARG A 366 9.48 -11.17 12.62
C ARG A 366 8.83 -11.58 13.95
N ASP A 367 9.00 -10.78 14.99
CA ASP A 367 8.42 -11.02 16.31
C ASP A 367 6.94 -10.66 16.39
N LYS A 368 6.50 -9.62 15.66
CA LYS A 368 5.11 -9.16 15.66
C LYS A 368 4.22 -9.92 14.66
N PHE A 369 4.81 -10.36 13.56
CA PHE A 369 4.14 -11.13 12.50
C PHE A 369 4.86 -12.46 12.27
N PRO A 370 4.78 -13.42 13.22
CA PRO A 370 5.42 -14.72 13.07
C PRO A 370 4.77 -15.61 12.02
N GLU A 371 3.57 -15.27 11.54
CA GLU A 371 2.80 -16.00 10.54
C GLU A 371 2.61 -15.18 9.26
N ASP A 372 2.28 -15.88 8.17
CA ASP A 372 1.88 -15.26 6.92
C ASP A 372 0.51 -14.58 7.06
N LEU A 373 0.19 -13.64 6.18
CA LEU A 373 -1.12 -13.03 6.17
C LEU A 373 -2.15 -14.01 5.60
N ILE A 374 -3.24 -14.19 6.34
CA ILE A 374 -4.41 -14.95 5.89
C ILE A 374 -5.55 -13.97 5.73
N PHE A 375 -6.25 -14.05 4.60
CA PHE A 375 -7.32 -13.14 4.27
C PHE A 375 -8.66 -13.86 4.16
N GLN A 376 -9.72 -13.08 4.25
CA GLN A 376 -11.06 -13.45 3.83
C GLN A 376 -11.70 -12.33 3.02
N GLN A 377 -12.55 -12.71 2.07
CA GLN A 377 -13.49 -11.79 1.46
C GLN A 377 -14.74 -11.73 2.33
N THR A 378 -15.28 -10.52 2.49
CA THR A 378 -16.50 -10.30 3.24
C THR A 378 -17.57 -9.70 2.33
N ALA A 379 -18.83 -9.75 2.75
CA ALA A 379 -19.93 -9.05 2.09
C ALA A 379 -19.98 -7.55 2.48
N ASN A 380 -19.02 -7.06 3.26
CA ASN A 380 -18.96 -5.66 3.65
C ASN A 380 -18.65 -4.79 2.43
N SER A 381 -19.60 -3.96 2.04
CA SER A 381 -19.49 -2.99 0.95
C SER A 381 -19.38 -1.55 1.45
N GLU A 382 -19.09 -1.34 2.72
CA GLU A 382 -18.90 -0.01 3.32
C GLU A 382 -17.69 0.68 2.68
N PHE A 383 -17.90 1.91 2.24
CA PHE A 383 -16.82 2.72 1.68
C PHE A 383 -15.96 3.30 2.80
N PHE A 384 -14.67 3.25 2.61
CA PHE A 384 -13.69 3.86 3.50
C PHE A 384 -12.53 4.47 2.71
N GLN A 385 -12.12 5.64 3.15
CA GLN A 385 -10.97 6.35 2.58
C GLN A 385 -10.14 6.96 3.70
N GLY A 386 -8.85 6.69 3.70
CA GLY A 386 -7.87 7.40 4.52
C GLY A 386 -7.72 8.83 4.02
N ARG A 387 -8.48 9.78 4.58
CA ARG A 387 -8.46 11.18 4.15
C ARG A 387 -8.31 12.13 5.33
N TYR A 388 -7.66 13.26 5.06
CA TYR A 388 -7.40 14.31 6.04
C TYR A 388 -7.86 15.63 5.45
N VAL A 389 -8.55 16.42 6.24
CA VAL A 389 -9.30 17.58 5.77
C VAL A 389 -8.52 18.85 6.06
N LEU A 390 -8.26 19.64 5.03
CA LEU A 390 -7.81 21.02 5.11
C LEU A 390 -9.01 21.93 4.96
N GLN A 391 -9.40 22.60 6.05
CA GLN A 391 -10.56 23.48 6.05
C GLN A 391 -10.11 24.92 5.94
N HIS A 392 -10.24 25.52 4.75
CA HIS A 392 -9.88 26.91 4.51
C HIS A 392 -10.93 27.86 5.10
N PRO A 393 -10.54 28.83 5.94
CA PRO A 393 -11.47 29.83 6.42
C PRO A 393 -11.93 30.75 5.31
N PHE A 394 -13.17 31.22 5.41
CA PHE A 394 -13.70 32.24 4.51
C PHE A 394 -12.88 33.53 4.59
N GLN A 395 -12.51 34.08 3.45
CA GLN A 395 -11.62 35.25 3.33
C GLN A 395 -12.35 36.56 2.97
N GLY A 396 -13.67 36.52 2.79
CA GLY A 396 -14.45 37.70 2.42
C GLY A 396 -14.79 38.60 3.62
N GLU A 397 -15.49 39.70 3.34
CA GLU A 397 -15.91 40.64 4.38
C GLU A 397 -17.01 40.06 5.31
N LEU A 398 -16.81 40.17 6.61
CA LEU A 398 -17.68 39.61 7.66
C LEU A 398 -18.48 40.71 8.36
N LYS A 399 -19.36 41.40 7.63
CA LYS A 399 -20.13 42.55 8.16
C LYS A 399 -21.41 42.15 8.94
N CYS A 400 -21.96 40.95 8.68
CA CYS A 400 -23.17 40.46 9.33
C CYS A 400 -22.91 39.88 10.73
N GLN A 401 -23.97 39.63 11.50
CA GLN A 401 -23.84 39.03 12.83
C GLN A 401 -23.22 37.63 12.77
N ALA A 402 -23.73 36.76 11.87
CA ALA A 402 -23.19 35.40 11.67
C ALA A 402 -21.70 35.41 11.30
N GLY A 403 -21.26 36.39 10.48
CA GLY A 403 -19.84 36.58 10.14
C GLY A 403 -18.98 36.93 11.36
N ARG A 404 -19.50 37.75 12.28
CA ARG A 404 -18.79 38.06 13.53
C ARG A 404 -18.70 36.86 14.47
N GLU A 405 -19.76 36.04 14.56
CA GLU A 405 -19.77 34.81 15.34
C GLU A 405 -18.81 33.77 14.74
N TYR A 406 -18.84 33.61 13.42
CA TYR A 406 -17.90 32.76 12.69
C TYR A 406 -16.44 33.17 13.00
N LYS A 407 -16.08 34.46 12.88
CA LYS A 407 -14.74 34.94 13.19
C LYS A 407 -14.31 34.62 14.62
N ARG A 408 -15.22 34.70 15.59
CA ARG A 408 -14.96 34.33 17.00
C ARG A 408 -14.77 32.83 17.20
N SER A 409 -15.31 31.98 16.33
CA SER A 409 -15.18 30.51 16.42
C SER A 409 -13.84 29.98 15.86
N LEU A 410 -13.20 30.72 14.93
CA LEU A 410 -11.98 30.28 14.25
C LEU A 410 -10.83 29.94 15.19
N PRO A 411 -10.52 30.75 16.23
CA PRO A 411 -9.44 30.42 17.16
C PRO A 411 -9.61 29.06 17.84
N LYS A 412 -10.84 28.76 18.27
CA LYS A 412 -11.14 27.47 18.90
C LYS A 412 -10.95 26.32 17.90
N ARG A 413 -11.38 26.48 16.65
CA ARG A 413 -11.18 25.49 15.58
C ARG A 413 -9.70 25.22 15.34
N PHE A 414 -8.90 26.27 15.16
CA PHE A 414 -7.47 26.12 14.92
C PHE A 414 -6.72 25.46 16.07
N GLU A 415 -7.12 25.76 17.32
CA GLU A 415 -6.55 25.08 18.48
C GLU A 415 -6.94 23.59 18.50
N GLN A 416 -8.18 23.26 18.13
CA GLN A 416 -8.62 21.87 17.99
C GLN A 416 -7.86 21.12 16.90
N GLU A 417 -7.62 21.75 15.74
CA GLU A 417 -6.79 21.19 14.65
C GLU A 417 -5.35 20.94 15.12
N ALA A 418 -4.77 21.88 15.88
CA ALA A 418 -3.42 21.75 16.45
C ALA A 418 -3.33 20.57 17.42
N GLN A 419 -4.28 20.46 18.35
CA GLN A 419 -4.33 19.37 19.32
C GLN A 419 -4.58 18.02 18.66
N THR A 420 -5.42 17.98 17.65
CA THR A 420 -5.69 16.79 16.85
C THR A 420 -4.44 16.32 16.12
N LEU A 421 -3.73 17.24 15.46
CA LEU A 421 -2.48 16.93 14.79
C LEU A 421 -1.42 16.40 15.78
N ALA A 422 -1.27 17.05 16.94
CA ALA A 422 -0.36 16.58 17.99
C ALA A 422 -0.69 15.16 18.46
N LYS A 423 -1.97 14.85 18.66
CA LYS A 423 -2.46 13.53 19.06
C LYS A 423 -2.23 12.45 17.99
N LEU A 424 -2.39 12.81 16.72
CA LEU A 424 -2.20 11.91 15.59
C LEU A 424 -0.73 11.60 15.34
N THR A 425 0.15 12.59 15.45
CA THR A 425 1.55 12.49 15.01
C THR A 425 2.54 12.34 16.14
N ASN A 426 2.13 12.63 17.38
CA ASN A 426 3.02 12.81 18.53
C ASN A 426 4.02 13.97 18.36
N TRP A 427 3.73 14.93 17.44
CA TRP A 427 4.53 16.14 17.30
C TRP A 427 4.28 17.08 18.47
N LYS A 428 5.29 17.89 18.82
CA LYS A 428 5.17 18.87 19.89
C LYS A 428 4.15 19.95 19.53
N ILE A 429 3.16 20.13 20.40
CA ILE A 429 2.07 21.10 20.16
C ILE A 429 2.59 22.53 19.92
N GLN A 430 3.69 22.91 20.55
CA GLN A 430 4.27 24.24 20.37
C GLN A 430 4.84 24.44 18.97
N ASP A 431 5.49 23.40 18.41
CA ASP A 431 6.01 23.47 17.05
C ASP A 431 4.87 23.55 16.02
N ILE A 432 3.77 22.84 16.25
CA ILE A 432 2.55 22.91 15.43
C ILE A 432 1.99 24.34 15.47
N ARG A 433 1.79 24.90 16.67
CA ARG A 433 1.27 26.28 16.83
C ARG A 433 2.17 27.31 16.14
N ASN A 434 3.49 27.16 16.23
CA ASN A 434 4.44 28.04 15.56
C ASN A 434 4.32 27.97 14.02
N LYS A 435 4.19 26.75 13.46
CA LYS A 435 3.97 26.55 12.02
C LYS A 435 2.63 27.14 11.56
N MET A 436 1.58 26.97 12.35
CA MET A 436 0.27 27.57 12.06
C MET A 436 0.32 29.11 12.01
N LYS A 437 1.07 29.74 12.91
CA LYS A 437 1.28 31.20 12.89
C LYS A 437 1.93 31.66 11.59
N LEU A 438 2.95 30.97 11.12
CA LEU A 438 3.65 31.27 9.88
C LEU A 438 2.77 31.09 8.64
N SER A 439 1.93 30.06 8.63
CA SER A 439 1.03 29.75 7.50
C SER A 439 -0.14 30.74 7.38
N VAL A 440 -0.66 31.23 8.49
CA VAL A 440 -1.79 32.18 8.54
C VAL A 440 -1.31 33.63 8.50
N GLY A 441 -0.05 33.90 8.84
CA GLY A 441 0.55 35.24 8.82
C GLY A 441 0.51 35.92 7.45
N ASN A 442 0.38 35.18 6.36
CA ASN A 442 0.14 35.71 5.02
C ASN A 442 -1.31 36.15 4.77
N LEU A 443 -2.25 35.83 5.67
CA LEU A 443 -3.67 36.07 5.47
C LEU A 443 -4.25 37.24 6.29
N THR A 444 -3.72 37.58 7.48
CA THR A 444 -4.10 38.80 8.21
C THR A 444 -3.23 39.01 9.46
N TYR A 445 -2.35 40.01 9.46
CA TYR A 445 -1.34 40.27 10.51
C TYR A 445 -1.89 40.76 11.86
N SER A 446 -3.16 41.13 11.97
CA SER A 446 -3.62 41.96 13.13
C SER A 446 -4.42 41.26 14.23
N TRP A 447 -4.96 40.05 14.00
CA TRP A 447 -5.85 39.42 14.97
C TRP A 447 -5.23 38.26 15.77
N TRP A 448 -4.16 37.65 15.29
CA TRP A 448 -3.44 36.60 16.01
C TRP A 448 -2.71 37.11 17.26
N GLU A 449 -2.17 38.33 17.22
CA GLU A 449 -1.50 38.94 18.37
C GLU A 449 -2.47 39.12 19.55
N ASN A 450 -3.69 39.53 19.29
CA ASN A 450 -4.72 39.67 20.31
C ASN A 450 -5.19 38.30 20.88
N LEU A 451 -5.13 37.23 20.09
CA LEU A 451 -5.52 35.90 20.51
C LEU A 451 -4.51 35.27 21.47
N PHE A 452 -3.22 35.39 21.16
CA PHE A 452 -2.16 34.78 21.97
C PHE A 452 -1.87 35.57 23.25
N SER A 453 -2.06 36.88 23.23
CA SER A 453 -2.03 37.67 24.46
C SER A 453 -3.17 37.30 25.41
N TRP A 454 -4.36 36.97 24.88
CA TRP A 454 -5.51 36.54 25.68
C TRP A 454 -5.32 35.10 26.23
N LEU A 455 -4.58 34.24 25.54
CA LEU A 455 -4.27 32.88 25.99
C LEU A 455 -3.06 32.79 26.93
N GLY A 456 -2.42 33.95 27.28
CA GLY A 456 -1.28 33.99 28.22
C GLY A 456 -0.05 33.22 27.71
N LEU A 457 0.14 33.15 26.40
CA LEU A 457 1.22 32.39 25.74
C LEU A 457 2.40 33.28 25.30
N TYR A 458 2.65 34.39 26.01
CA TYR A 458 3.88 35.18 25.99
C TYR A 458 4.63 35.00 27.28
#